data_436763da4e99841aaecb7b5724a2b985
#
_entry.id   436763da4e99841aaecb7b5724a2b985
#
_cell.length_a   1.000
_cell.length_b   1.000
_cell.length_c   1.000
_cell.angle_alpha   90.00
_cell.angle_beta   90.00
_cell.angle_gamma   90.00
#
_symmetry.space_group_name_H-M   'P 1'
#
loop_
_entity.id
_entity.type
_entity.pdbx_description
1 polymer ?
#
loop_
_entity_poly.entity_id
_entity_poly.type
_entity_poly.pdbx_seq_one_letter_code
_entity_poly.pdbx_strand_id
1 'polypeptide(L)'
;MILSPPRWWRRRSLRARVTMTTTAGLAVALAAAALLLHNAIQGSLTREVDGTARQEAREVAALADANRLPNQLLTGTLTVQVLGATGHIVRASPTADLLVPLLPPARAAAVARSGRAVLLDGRPFGIPYLMRVVAVPASGGEIVLSGAAYTQVRDTMTTLTRALLVGTPLLLLLLAGVTWLVVGSTSSALVSVIMLSRTWV
;
A
#
# COMPACT_ATOMS: atom_id res chain seq x y z
N MET A 1 -24.32 -25.90 -2.90
CA MET A 1 -23.44 -26.93 -2.31
C MET A 1 -23.39 -26.70 -0.81
N ILE A 2 -24.28 -27.36 -0.03
CA ILE A 2 -24.41 -27.17 1.42
C ILE A 2 -23.39 -28.10 2.07
N LEU A 3 -22.29 -27.55 2.56
CA LEU A 3 -21.26 -28.27 3.29
C LEU A 3 -21.87 -28.77 4.62
N SER A 4 -22.10 -30.08 4.74
CA SER A 4 -22.54 -30.69 6.00
C SER A 4 -21.42 -30.50 7.05
N PRO A 5 -21.74 -30.02 8.26
CA PRO A 5 -20.73 -29.78 9.28
C PRO A 5 -20.08 -31.11 9.72
N PRO A 6 -18.75 -31.10 9.94
CA PRO A 6 -18.02 -32.31 10.30
C PRO A 6 -18.46 -32.87 11.64
N ARG A 7 -18.44 -34.22 11.79
CA ARG A 7 -18.94 -34.98 12.96
C ARG A 7 -18.39 -34.52 14.33
N TRP A 8 -17.16 -33.95 14.39
CA TRP A 8 -16.55 -33.43 15.62
C TRP A 8 -17.25 -32.18 16.13
N TRP A 9 -17.93 -31.41 15.25
CA TRP A 9 -18.70 -30.21 15.59
C TRP A 9 -19.96 -30.55 16.41
N ARG A 10 -20.54 -31.74 16.25
CA ARG A 10 -21.75 -32.17 16.97
C ARG A 10 -21.51 -32.52 18.44
N ARG A 11 -20.26 -32.79 18.83
CA ARG A 11 -19.88 -33.16 20.20
C ARG A 11 -19.48 -31.97 21.10
N ARG A 12 -19.41 -30.73 20.56
CA ARG A 12 -19.08 -29.55 21.34
C ARG A 12 -20.33 -28.90 21.94
N SER A 13 -20.19 -28.36 23.17
CA SER A 13 -21.27 -27.64 23.85
C SER A 13 -21.78 -26.47 23.01
N LEU A 14 -23.03 -26.11 23.12
CA LEU A 14 -23.64 -24.95 22.41
C LEU A 14 -22.83 -23.69 22.58
N ARG A 15 -22.21 -23.49 23.75
CA ARG A 15 -21.32 -22.37 24.05
C ARG A 15 -20.11 -22.33 23.13
N ALA A 16 -19.41 -23.46 22.95
CA ALA A 16 -18.24 -23.54 22.09
C ALA A 16 -18.60 -23.27 20.62
N ARG A 17 -19.80 -23.63 20.19
CA ARG A 17 -20.28 -23.32 18.82
C ARG A 17 -20.52 -21.82 18.64
N VAL A 18 -21.24 -21.19 19.56
CA VAL A 18 -21.54 -19.75 19.50
C VAL A 18 -20.23 -18.95 19.53
N THR A 19 -19.33 -19.25 20.46
CA THR A 19 -18.02 -18.55 20.55
C THR A 19 -17.20 -18.75 19.27
N MET A 20 -17.15 -19.96 18.70
CA MET A 20 -16.43 -20.20 17.46
C MET A 20 -17.04 -19.46 16.27
N THR A 21 -18.37 -19.45 16.11
CA THR A 21 -19.00 -18.77 14.99
C THR A 21 -18.87 -17.27 15.08
N THR A 22 -19.02 -16.68 16.25
CA THR A 22 -18.85 -15.23 16.45
C THR A 22 -17.39 -14.81 16.26
N THR A 23 -16.44 -15.58 16.83
CA THR A 23 -15.01 -15.29 16.65
C THR A 23 -14.58 -15.46 15.20
N ALA A 24 -15.06 -16.49 14.50
CA ALA A 24 -14.77 -16.69 13.08
C ALA A 24 -15.37 -15.57 12.21
N GLY A 25 -16.62 -15.18 12.48
CA GLY A 25 -17.25 -14.06 11.76
C GLY A 25 -16.50 -12.73 11.97
N LEU A 26 -16.08 -12.45 13.20
CA LEU A 26 -15.29 -11.28 13.52
C LEU A 26 -13.90 -11.32 12.86
N ALA A 27 -13.25 -12.49 12.85
CA ALA A 27 -11.97 -12.68 12.19
C ALA A 27 -12.04 -12.38 10.68
N VAL A 28 -13.08 -12.88 10.02
CA VAL A 28 -13.31 -12.61 8.58
C VAL A 28 -13.57 -11.13 8.34
N ALA A 29 -14.39 -10.48 9.17
CA ALA A 29 -14.67 -9.06 9.05
C ALA A 29 -13.41 -8.19 9.25
N LEU A 30 -12.59 -8.50 10.26
CA LEU A 30 -11.32 -7.80 10.50
C LEU A 30 -10.31 -8.02 9.37
N ALA A 31 -10.20 -9.24 8.84
CA ALA A 31 -9.33 -9.53 7.72
C ALA A 31 -9.77 -8.78 6.45
N ALA A 32 -11.07 -8.74 6.17
CA ALA A 32 -11.61 -7.97 5.05
C ALA A 32 -11.35 -6.46 5.21
N ALA A 33 -11.59 -5.91 6.40
CA ALA A 33 -11.31 -4.50 6.70
C ALA A 33 -9.82 -4.17 6.56
N ALA A 34 -8.92 -5.04 7.04
CA ALA A 34 -7.48 -4.88 6.91
C ALA A 34 -7.02 -4.90 5.45
N LEU A 35 -7.57 -5.81 4.62
CA LEU A 35 -7.28 -5.87 3.19
C LEU A 35 -7.78 -4.62 2.45
N LEU A 36 -8.98 -4.14 2.75
CA LEU A 36 -9.53 -2.93 2.15
C LEU A 36 -8.69 -1.71 2.51
N LEU A 37 -8.32 -1.57 3.77
CA LEU A 37 -7.47 -0.48 4.25
C LEU A 37 -6.09 -0.53 3.60
N HIS A 38 -5.47 -1.71 3.53
CA HIS A 38 -4.18 -1.92 2.88
C HIS A 38 -4.22 -1.45 1.41
N ASN A 39 -5.21 -1.90 0.64
CA ASN A 39 -5.38 -1.51 -0.76
C ASN A 39 -5.66 0.00 -0.93
N ALA A 40 -6.47 0.58 -0.05
CA ALA A 40 -6.77 2.00 -0.08
C ALA A 40 -5.52 2.86 0.17
N ILE A 41 -4.72 2.51 1.18
CA ILE A 41 -3.49 3.23 1.52
C ILE A 41 -2.45 3.09 0.40
N GLN A 42 -2.24 1.89 -0.14
CA GLN A 42 -1.32 1.68 -1.27
C GLN A 42 -1.71 2.53 -2.47
N GLY A 43 -2.99 2.54 -2.83
CA GLY A 43 -3.48 3.32 -3.95
C GLY A 43 -3.37 4.84 -3.72
N SER A 44 -3.53 5.31 -2.48
CA SER A 44 -3.39 6.73 -2.14
C SER A 44 -1.94 7.20 -2.21
N LEU A 45 -1.03 6.51 -1.53
CA LEU A 45 0.40 6.84 -1.53
C LEU A 45 1.02 6.80 -2.93
N THR A 46 0.64 5.81 -3.73
CA THR A 46 1.14 5.70 -5.10
C THR A 46 0.66 6.87 -5.95
N ARG A 47 -0.61 7.30 -5.79
CA ARG A 47 -1.16 8.45 -6.52
C ARG A 47 -0.51 9.76 -6.10
N GLU A 48 -0.20 9.92 -4.83
CA GLU A 48 0.50 11.10 -4.30
C GLU A 48 1.90 11.22 -4.88
N VAL A 49 2.69 10.15 -4.84
CA VAL A 49 4.04 10.10 -5.43
C VAL A 49 4.01 10.40 -6.93
N ASP A 50 3.08 9.78 -7.66
CA ASP A 50 2.89 10.03 -9.09
C ASP A 50 2.42 11.46 -9.37
N GLY A 51 1.57 12.01 -8.49
CA GLY A 51 1.07 13.38 -8.57
C GLY A 51 2.18 14.41 -8.44
N THR A 52 3.00 14.27 -7.40
CA THR A 52 4.15 15.15 -7.15
C THR A 52 5.17 15.08 -8.31
N ALA A 53 5.51 13.87 -8.74
CA ALA A 53 6.45 13.71 -9.86
C ALA A 53 5.90 14.32 -11.17
N ARG A 54 4.57 14.20 -11.42
CA ARG A 54 3.95 14.84 -12.60
C ARG A 54 3.90 16.36 -12.51
N GLN A 55 3.64 16.88 -11.34
CA GLN A 55 3.62 18.34 -11.14
C GLN A 55 5.00 18.93 -11.43
N GLU A 56 6.04 18.36 -10.84
CA GLU A 56 7.43 18.78 -11.10
C GLU A 56 7.79 18.65 -12.60
N ALA A 57 7.44 17.51 -13.22
CA ALA A 57 7.70 17.33 -14.64
C ALA A 57 6.97 18.38 -15.52
N ARG A 58 5.76 18.79 -15.15
CA ARG A 58 5.02 19.86 -15.86
C ARG A 58 5.65 21.24 -15.66
N GLU A 59 6.12 21.53 -14.46
CA GLU A 59 6.82 22.79 -14.17
C GLU A 59 8.09 22.89 -14.99
N VAL A 60 8.89 21.82 -15.04
CA VAL A 60 10.09 21.76 -15.89
C VAL A 60 9.75 21.82 -17.37
N ALA A 61 8.67 21.15 -17.81
CA ALA A 61 8.19 21.22 -19.20
C ALA A 61 7.78 22.65 -19.57
N ALA A 62 7.08 23.37 -18.70
CA ALA A 62 6.71 24.75 -18.93
C ALA A 62 7.94 25.68 -19.03
N LEU A 63 9.00 25.41 -18.24
CA LEU A 63 10.27 26.12 -18.36
C LEU A 63 10.98 25.79 -19.69
N ALA A 64 10.91 24.54 -20.13
CA ALA A 64 11.43 24.13 -21.44
C ALA A 64 10.69 24.85 -22.58
N ASP A 65 9.38 24.87 -22.54
CA ASP A 65 8.52 25.55 -23.51
C ASP A 65 8.79 27.06 -23.60
N ALA A 66 9.11 27.66 -22.45
CA ALA A 66 9.49 29.07 -22.37
C ALA A 66 10.97 29.35 -22.74
N ASN A 67 11.72 28.31 -23.10
CA ASN A 67 13.18 28.39 -23.35
C ASN A 67 13.97 28.98 -22.17
N ARG A 68 13.51 28.71 -20.95
CA ARG A 68 14.06 29.20 -19.68
C ARG A 68 14.60 28.11 -18.78
N LEU A 69 14.98 26.97 -19.36
CA LEU A 69 15.56 25.88 -18.56
C LEU A 69 16.85 26.34 -17.87
N PRO A 70 16.94 26.27 -16.54
CA PRO A 70 18.14 26.56 -15.82
C PRO A 70 19.26 25.57 -16.16
N ASN A 71 20.50 25.96 -15.96
CA ASN A 71 21.64 25.05 -16.19
C ASN A 71 21.65 23.86 -15.26
N GLN A 72 21.08 24.00 -14.07
CA GLN A 72 20.84 22.90 -13.11
C GLN A 72 19.37 22.91 -12.69
N LEU A 73 18.75 21.75 -12.77
CA LEU A 73 17.39 21.55 -12.31
C LEU A 73 17.42 21.27 -10.80
N LEU A 74 17.06 22.24 -9.99
CA LEU A 74 16.95 22.08 -8.55
C LEU A 74 15.56 21.51 -8.20
N THR A 75 15.42 20.21 -8.32
CA THR A 75 14.15 19.48 -8.18
C THR A 75 14.02 18.72 -6.85
N GLY A 76 14.69 19.21 -5.80
CA GLY A 76 14.66 18.62 -4.46
C GLY A 76 15.15 17.16 -4.47
N THR A 77 14.29 16.23 -4.04
CA THR A 77 14.60 14.79 -3.96
C THR A 77 14.22 14.01 -5.23
N LEU A 78 13.64 14.68 -6.22
CA LEU A 78 13.22 14.05 -7.48
C LEU A 78 14.38 13.98 -8.47
N THR A 79 14.44 12.89 -9.21
CA THR A 79 15.40 12.70 -10.29
C THR A 79 14.76 13.11 -11.60
N VAL A 80 15.17 14.26 -12.15
CA VAL A 80 14.56 14.80 -13.38
C VAL A 80 15.56 14.83 -14.52
N GLN A 81 15.12 14.42 -15.69
CA GLN A 81 15.87 14.51 -16.95
C GLN A 81 14.97 15.08 -18.04
N VAL A 82 15.54 15.96 -18.87
CA VAL A 82 14.91 16.48 -20.07
C VAL A 82 15.57 15.82 -21.27
N LEU A 83 14.80 15.05 -22.01
CA LEU A 83 15.22 14.43 -23.26
C LEU A 83 14.85 15.32 -24.44
N GLY A 84 15.80 15.63 -25.28
CA GLY A 84 15.56 16.31 -26.55
C GLY A 84 14.86 15.42 -27.57
N ALA A 85 14.41 16.00 -28.67
CA ALA A 85 13.70 15.30 -29.75
C ALA A 85 14.48 14.11 -30.34
N THR A 86 15.81 14.16 -30.31
CA THR A 86 16.71 13.10 -30.77
C THR A 86 17.00 12.04 -29.70
N GLY A 87 16.47 12.22 -28.48
CA GLY A 87 16.57 11.26 -27.39
C GLY A 87 17.79 11.41 -26.49
N HIS A 88 18.64 12.43 -26.71
CA HIS A 88 19.73 12.72 -25.76
C HIS A 88 19.23 13.58 -24.61
N ILE A 89 19.97 13.52 -23.50
CA ILE A 89 19.69 14.31 -22.33
C ILE A 89 20.17 15.75 -22.59
N VAL A 90 19.23 16.70 -22.56
CA VAL A 90 19.51 18.13 -22.69
C VAL A 90 19.85 18.73 -21.34
N ARG A 91 19.12 18.33 -20.31
CA ARG A 91 19.30 18.78 -18.91
C ARG A 91 18.96 17.64 -17.95
N ALA A 92 19.60 17.66 -16.78
CA ALA A 92 19.30 16.72 -15.72
C ALA A 92 19.45 17.40 -14.33
N SER A 93 18.75 16.83 -13.35
CA SER A 93 18.97 17.19 -11.93
C SER A 93 20.30 16.60 -11.43
N PRO A 94 20.89 17.13 -10.35
CA PRO A 94 22.13 16.61 -9.77
C PRO A 94 22.05 15.12 -9.34
N THR A 95 20.86 14.63 -9.11
CA THR A 95 20.57 13.25 -8.72
C THR A 95 20.43 12.30 -9.92
N ALA A 96 20.43 12.82 -11.14
CA ALA A 96 20.28 12.07 -12.37
C ALA A 96 21.61 11.94 -13.13
N ASP A 97 21.79 10.83 -13.82
CA ASP A 97 22.90 10.67 -14.75
C ASP A 97 22.69 11.58 -15.98
N LEU A 98 23.76 12.19 -16.46
CA LEU A 98 23.77 13.02 -17.67
C LEU A 98 24.04 12.20 -18.95
N LEU A 99 24.51 10.98 -18.80
CA LEU A 99 24.95 10.15 -19.91
C LEU A 99 23.90 9.08 -20.29
N VAL A 100 23.18 8.59 -19.30
CA VAL A 100 22.24 7.48 -19.49
C VAL A 100 20.81 7.95 -19.20
N PRO A 101 19.91 7.93 -20.18
CA PRO A 101 18.51 8.29 -19.96
C PRO A 101 17.81 7.25 -19.09
N LEU A 102 16.99 7.71 -18.13
CA LEU A 102 16.18 6.84 -17.25
C LEU A 102 15.28 5.90 -18.05
N LEU A 103 14.77 6.37 -19.18
CA LEU A 103 13.99 5.55 -20.10
C LEU A 103 14.53 5.73 -21.52
N PRO A 104 14.64 4.65 -22.31
CA PRO A 104 14.91 4.75 -23.74
C PRO A 104 13.88 5.67 -24.42
N PRO A 105 14.26 6.46 -25.44
CA PRO A 105 13.38 7.48 -26.04
C PRO A 105 12.01 6.94 -26.50
N ALA A 106 11.98 5.76 -27.10
CA ALA A 106 10.74 5.11 -27.51
C ALA A 106 9.81 4.80 -26.32
N ARG A 107 10.39 4.36 -25.19
CA ARG A 107 9.63 4.06 -23.97
C ARG A 107 9.20 5.34 -23.25
N ALA A 108 10.05 6.37 -23.23
CA ALA A 108 9.71 7.68 -22.72
C ALA A 108 8.50 8.27 -23.45
N ALA A 109 8.49 8.22 -24.78
CA ALA A 109 7.36 8.66 -25.60
C ALA A 109 6.08 7.84 -25.34
N ALA A 110 6.18 6.52 -25.11
CA ALA A 110 5.05 5.69 -24.78
C ALA A 110 4.47 6.03 -23.39
N VAL A 111 5.33 6.28 -22.40
CA VAL A 111 4.94 6.70 -21.05
C VAL A 111 4.29 8.09 -21.08
N ALA A 112 4.86 9.04 -21.83
CA ALA A 112 4.28 10.37 -22.01
C ALA A 112 2.87 10.32 -22.62
N ARG A 113 2.66 9.49 -23.64
CA ARG A 113 1.33 9.30 -24.26
C ARG A 113 0.34 8.61 -23.35
N SER A 114 0.77 7.59 -22.60
CA SER A 114 -0.13 6.84 -21.70
C SER A 114 -0.48 7.60 -20.43
N GLY A 115 0.34 8.56 -20.03
CA GLY A 115 0.25 9.28 -18.77
C GLY A 115 0.42 8.39 -17.52
N ARG A 116 0.84 7.13 -17.70
CA ARG A 116 1.03 6.18 -16.59
C ARG A 116 2.47 6.17 -16.13
N ALA A 117 2.67 6.24 -14.81
CA ALA A 117 3.99 6.05 -14.22
C ALA A 117 4.48 4.61 -14.40
N VAL A 118 5.78 4.45 -14.62
CA VAL A 118 6.44 3.15 -14.74
C VAL A 118 7.38 2.94 -13.57
N LEU A 119 7.37 1.73 -13.01
CA LEU A 119 8.32 1.33 -11.98
C LEU A 119 9.64 0.96 -12.66
N LEU A 120 10.73 1.55 -12.15
CA LEU A 120 12.08 1.35 -12.67
C LEU A 120 13.01 0.98 -11.52
N ASP A 121 13.94 0.04 -11.78
CA ASP A 121 15.06 -0.20 -10.86
C ASP A 121 16.10 0.91 -11.07
N GLY A 122 16.39 1.65 -10.02
CA GLY A 122 17.35 2.76 -10.06
C GLY A 122 18.81 2.31 -10.04
N ARG A 123 19.09 1.04 -9.67
CA ARG A 123 20.47 0.55 -9.51
C ARG A 123 21.37 0.72 -10.73
N PRO A 124 20.88 0.50 -11.97
CA PRO A 124 21.70 0.76 -13.17
C PRO A 124 22.11 2.23 -13.35
N PHE A 125 21.44 3.15 -12.66
CA PHE A 125 21.68 4.60 -12.70
C PHE A 125 22.37 5.13 -11.43
N GLY A 126 22.95 4.22 -10.61
CA GLY A 126 23.56 4.61 -9.35
C GLY A 126 22.58 4.93 -8.21
N ILE A 127 21.29 4.69 -8.40
CA ILE A 127 20.23 4.96 -7.43
C ILE A 127 19.85 3.64 -6.75
N PRO A 128 20.08 3.45 -5.43
CA PRO A 128 20.00 2.15 -4.77
C PRO A 128 18.57 1.65 -4.52
N TYR A 129 17.55 2.27 -5.11
CA TYR A 129 16.15 1.96 -4.85
C TYR A 129 15.30 1.93 -6.11
N LEU A 130 14.12 1.33 -5.97
CA LEU A 130 13.07 1.39 -6.98
C LEU A 130 12.52 2.81 -7.05
N MET A 131 12.28 3.28 -8.27
CA MET A 131 11.72 4.60 -8.53
C MET A 131 10.50 4.51 -9.45
N ARG A 132 9.58 5.40 -9.26
CA ARG A 132 8.45 5.60 -10.17
C ARG A 132 8.77 6.76 -11.10
N VAL A 133 8.79 6.47 -12.39
CA VAL A 133 9.12 7.45 -13.42
C VAL A 133 7.87 7.82 -14.19
N VAL A 134 7.62 9.11 -14.28
CA VAL A 134 6.58 9.72 -15.13
C VAL A 134 7.25 10.46 -16.28
N ALA A 135 6.54 10.60 -17.39
CA ALA A 135 7.00 11.37 -18.54
C ALA A 135 5.94 12.40 -18.92
N VAL A 136 6.35 13.62 -19.19
CA VAL A 136 5.51 14.73 -19.64
C VAL A 136 6.10 15.27 -20.94
N PRO A 137 5.31 15.37 -22.02
CA PRO A 137 5.80 15.98 -23.25
C PRO A 137 5.96 17.50 -23.08
N ALA A 138 6.98 18.05 -23.69
CA ALA A 138 7.22 19.47 -23.83
C ALA A 138 7.26 19.86 -25.32
N SER A 139 7.27 21.16 -25.60
CA SER A 139 7.33 21.68 -26.96
C SER A 139 8.61 21.25 -27.68
N GLY A 140 8.59 21.27 -29.01
CA GLY A 140 9.77 20.89 -29.79
C GLY A 140 10.11 19.40 -29.79
N GLY A 141 9.22 18.52 -29.28
CA GLY A 141 9.46 17.09 -29.21
C GLY A 141 10.32 16.67 -28.03
N GLU A 142 10.52 17.54 -27.06
CA GLU A 142 11.19 17.24 -25.80
C GLU A 142 10.28 16.43 -24.87
N ILE A 143 10.88 15.63 -23.99
CA ILE A 143 10.17 14.84 -22.99
C ILE A 143 10.86 15.04 -21.64
N VAL A 144 10.12 15.49 -20.66
CA VAL A 144 10.57 15.59 -19.29
C VAL A 144 10.25 14.32 -18.55
N LEU A 145 11.29 13.65 -18.05
CA LEU A 145 11.19 12.49 -17.16
C LEU A 145 11.35 12.95 -15.72
N SER A 146 10.47 12.55 -14.84
CA SER A 146 10.60 12.76 -13.39
C SER A 146 10.46 11.45 -12.66
N GLY A 147 11.46 11.10 -11.86
CA GLY A 147 11.54 9.90 -11.06
C GLY A 147 11.45 10.21 -9.56
N ALA A 148 10.53 9.58 -8.87
CA ALA A 148 10.38 9.66 -7.42
C ALA A 148 10.75 8.33 -6.76
N ALA A 149 11.41 8.39 -5.60
CA ALA A 149 11.76 7.20 -4.81
C ALA A 149 10.50 6.46 -4.33
N TYR A 150 10.45 5.16 -4.60
CA TYR A 150 9.32 4.30 -4.19
C TYR A 150 9.58 3.53 -2.89
N THR A 151 10.79 3.60 -2.35
CA THR A 151 11.20 2.86 -1.14
C THR A 151 10.45 3.28 0.10
N GLN A 152 10.20 4.56 0.31
CA GLN A 152 9.44 5.05 1.47
C GLN A 152 8.02 4.44 1.54
N VAL A 153 7.38 4.33 0.40
CA VAL A 153 6.04 3.68 0.30
C VAL A 153 6.14 2.21 0.67
N ARG A 154 7.18 1.51 0.19
CA ARG A 154 7.38 0.09 0.46
C ARG A 154 7.70 -0.19 1.93
N ASP A 155 8.55 0.61 2.55
CA ASP A 155 8.97 0.40 3.94
C ASP A 155 7.82 0.67 4.92
N THR A 156 7.04 1.73 4.69
CA THR A 156 5.82 2.01 5.45
C THR A 156 4.81 0.88 5.31
N MET A 157 4.62 0.35 4.10
CA MET A 157 3.71 -0.78 3.85
C MET A 157 4.17 -2.06 4.52
N THR A 158 5.48 -2.35 4.54
CA THR A 158 6.02 -3.55 5.20
C THR A 158 5.80 -3.48 6.70
N THR A 159 5.98 -2.33 7.31
CA THR A 159 5.76 -2.12 8.74
C THR A 159 4.27 -2.24 9.09
N LEU A 160 3.38 -1.62 8.31
CA LEU A 160 1.93 -1.75 8.47
C LEU A 160 1.46 -3.20 8.30
N THR A 161 1.95 -3.89 7.30
CA THR A 161 1.59 -5.30 7.06
C THR A 161 2.04 -6.18 8.22
N ARG A 162 3.25 -5.98 8.74
CA ARG A 162 3.74 -6.70 9.93
C ARG A 162 2.90 -6.41 11.17
N ALA A 163 2.58 -5.15 11.41
CA ALA A 163 1.73 -4.75 12.54
C ALA A 163 0.32 -5.37 12.45
N LEU A 164 -0.28 -5.41 11.27
CA LEU A 164 -1.58 -6.06 11.03
C LEU A 164 -1.49 -7.58 11.21
N LEU A 165 -0.42 -8.21 10.72
CA LEU A 165 -0.24 -9.66 10.74
C LEU A 165 -0.02 -10.18 12.17
N VAL A 166 0.58 -9.38 13.04
CA VAL A 166 0.78 -9.71 14.47
C VAL A 166 -0.40 -9.20 15.33
N GLY A 167 -0.84 -7.98 15.10
CA GLY A 167 -1.89 -7.34 15.89
C GLY A 167 -3.27 -7.98 15.73
N THR A 168 -3.62 -8.40 14.51
CA THR A 168 -4.92 -9.02 14.26
C THR A 168 -5.12 -10.34 15.02
N PRO A 169 -4.20 -11.32 14.96
CA PRO A 169 -4.37 -12.57 15.73
C PRO A 169 -4.32 -12.34 17.24
N LEU A 170 -3.50 -11.39 17.72
CA LEU A 170 -3.45 -11.05 19.13
C LEU A 170 -4.80 -10.50 19.62
N LEU A 171 -5.39 -9.58 18.87
CA LEU A 171 -6.70 -9.02 19.16
C LEU A 171 -7.81 -10.09 19.13
N LEU A 172 -7.75 -11.00 18.17
CA LEU A 172 -8.69 -12.12 18.08
C LEU A 172 -8.58 -13.09 19.26
N LEU A 173 -7.36 -13.40 19.71
CA LEU A 173 -7.12 -14.23 20.88
C LEU A 173 -7.65 -13.56 22.14
N LEU A 174 -7.43 -12.26 22.29
CA LEU A 174 -7.93 -11.49 23.43
C LEU A 174 -9.46 -11.46 23.46
N LEU A 175 -10.10 -11.19 22.34
CA LEU A 175 -11.56 -11.22 22.20
C LEU A 175 -12.13 -12.62 22.45
N ALA A 176 -11.50 -13.66 21.94
CA ALA A 176 -11.92 -15.03 22.20
C ALA A 176 -11.80 -15.38 23.68
N GLY A 177 -10.72 -14.95 24.34
CA GLY A 177 -10.51 -15.14 25.78
C GLY A 177 -11.55 -14.41 26.63
N VAL A 178 -11.83 -13.14 26.33
CA VAL A 178 -12.87 -12.36 27.01
C VAL A 178 -14.25 -12.99 26.83
N THR A 179 -14.58 -13.36 25.61
CA THR A 179 -15.88 -14.00 25.31
C THR A 179 -16.02 -15.33 26.07
N TRP A 180 -14.95 -16.10 26.13
CA TRP A 180 -14.94 -17.38 26.87
C TRP A 180 -15.11 -17.18 28.38
N LEU A 181 -14.48 -16.16 28.95
CA LEU A 181 -14.59 -15.78 30.38
C LEU A 181 -16.01 -15.31 30.72
N VAL A 182 -16.59 -14.42 29.91
CA VAL A 182 -17.95 -13.89 30.13
C VAL A 182 -18.99 -14.99 30.03
N VAL A 183 -18.91 -15.82 29.02
CA VAL A 183 -19.85 -16.97 28.85
C VAL A 183 -19.62 -18.04 29.93
N GLY A 184 -18.39 -18.16 30.45
CA GLY A 184 -18.07 -19.08 31.55
C GLY A 184 -18.65 -18.62 32.89
N SER A 185 -18.56 -17.33 33.20
CA SER A 185 -19.00 -16.79 34.50
C SER A 185 -20.53 -16.77 34.68
N THR A 186 -21.30 -16.52 33.63
CA THR A 186 -22.77 -16.51 33.66
C THR A 186 -23.37 -17.88 33.99
N SER A 187 -22.68 -18.97 33.72
CA SER A 187 -23.20 -20.31 33.96
C SER A 187 -22.98 -20.85 35.35
N SER A 188 -21.99 -20.34 36.09
CA SER A 188 -21.81 -20.68 37.50
C SER A 188 -22.84 -19.98 38.39
N ALA A 189 -23.28 -18.80 38.02
CA ALA A 189 -24.32 -18.07 38.72
C ALA A 189 -25.71 -18.71 38.63
N LEU A 190 -26.05 -19.32 37.50
CA LEU A 190 -27.34 -20.01 37.30
C LEU A 190 -27.43 -21.34 38.07
N VAL A 191 -26.30 -22.04 38.19
CA VAL A 191 -26.27 -23.30 38.96
C VAL A 191 -26.44 -23.08 40.47
N SER A 192 -25.88 -22.01 41.02
CA SER A 192 -26.05 -21.64 42.43
C SER A 192 -27.48 -21.21 42.78
N VAL A 193 -28.18 -20.54 41.85
CA VAL A 193 -29.59 -20.14 42.09
C VAL A 193 -30.51 -21.36 42.04
N ILE A 194 -30.27 -22.34 41.20
CA ILE A 194 -31.07 -23.58 41.11
C ILE A 194 -30.85 -24.50 42.32
N MET A 195 -29.65 -24.53 42.91
CA MET A 195 -29.41 -25.32 44.14
C MET A 195 -30.07 -24.69 45.37
N LEU A 196 -30.11 -23.36 45.48
CA LEU A 196 -30.79 -22.69 46.58
C LEU A 196 -32.31 -22.86 46.55
N SER A 197 -32.93 -23.05 45.42
CA SER A 197 -34.39 -23.24 45.32
C SER A 197 -34.84 -24.68 45.66
N ARG A 198 -33.91 -25.63 45.76
CA ARG A 198 -34.23 -27.04 46.15
C ARG A 198 -34.20 -27.34 47.67
N THR A 199 -33.72 -26.39 48.47
CA THR A 199 -33.62 -26.57 49.95
C THR A 199 -34.85 -26.06 50.71
N TRP A 200 -35.92 -25.64 50.03
CA TRP A 200 -37.16 -25.14 50.63
C TRP A 200 -38.40 -25.98 50.32
N VAL A 201 -38.28 -27.32 50.10
CA VAL A 201 -39.43 -28.24 50.04
C VAL A 201 -39.28 -29.38 51.06
#